data_085ac7f608dd39e57e137583385fbe10
#
_entry.id   085ac7f608dd39e57e137583385fbe10
#
_cell.length_a   1.000
_cell.length_b   1.000
_cell.length_c   1.000
_cell.angle_alpha   90.00
_cell.angle_beta   90.00
_cell.angle_gamma   90.00
#
_symmetry.space_group_name_H-M   'P 1'
#
loop_
_entity.id
_entity.type
_entity.pdbx_description
1 polymer ?
#
loop_
_entity_poly.entity_id
_entity_poly.type
_entity_poly.pdbx_seq_one_letter_code
_entity_poly.pdbx_strand_id
1 'polypeptide(L)'
;MSEDVARPARPGAVVRPRRAGSGAFMTAMVIDTLGAGVWVTFSLLYFTDGRGMELSTAGAALSTGSLTALVLSGLAVGTFTDRFGPYPAATLSCAIRALVFPAYLWADTPVAVAMIAFGVSLGDRLYWAAHGGLVAGVARDEQARRGMFALLNSLRTLGFGLGALAVAVGAALEHRVGPVFWTMIPLLNAVGFALSGYLFWRLGARSVRVREPGVVRGGRGYRGVFADGRFLAFTGATLALTLASVAFDSILPIYLRWLGMPLWLPPVAYVLSCVAIPAFQPVALWWGRRRDPMRLMAQAAALLAVALGGFLLLGGCGPSAAVPVMAVLILLFSLGEALFGAVAMVIVLGFAGGADSGRYGACYQLVWGVSAAIGPGLHTLLFAVSGAAPWVVLSIALSGAALVYEHLARTAEPVVEDRPARVDVASR
;
A
#
# COMPACT_ATOMS: atom_id res chain seq x y z
N MET A 1 21.34 3.34 -58.90
CA MET A 1 20.17 3.58 -58.06
C MET A 1 19.98 2.29 -57.27
N SER A 2 20.67 2.20 -56.15
CA SER A 2 20.62 1.03 -55.25
C SER A 2 19.72 1.38 -54.08
N GLU A 3 18.61 0.64 -53.94
CA GLU A 3 17.71 0.72 -52.83
C GLU A 3 18.40 0.18 -51.54
N ASP A 4 18.59 1.08 -50.61
CA ASP A 4 19.09 0.77 -49.28
C ASP A 4 17.90 0.24 -48.44
N VAL A 5 17.71 -1.11 -48.46
CA VAL A 5 16.73 -1.78 -47.63
C VAL A 5 17.22 -1.71 -46.17
N ALA A 6 16.61 -0.84 -45.39
CA ALA A 6 16.85 -0.69 -43.96
C ALA A 6 16.62 -2.03 -43.25
N ARG A 7 17.70 -2.65 -42.74
CA ARG A 7 17.67 -3.84 -41.91
C ARG A 7 16.86 -3.55 -40.61
N PRO A 8 15.90 -4.41 -40.22
CA PRO A 8 15.20 -4.24 -38.97
C PRO A 8 16.18 -4.36 -37.79
N ALA A 9 16.13 -3.38 -36.91
CA ALA A 9 16.94 -3.35 -35.69
C ALA A 9 16.75 -4.65 -34.90
N ARG A 10 17.85 -5.33 -34.58
CA ARG A 10 17.85 -6.52 -33.71
C ARG A 10 17.27 -6.15 -32.38
N PRO A 11 16.34 -6.97 -31.80
CA PRO A 11 15.85 -6.74 -30.45
C PRO A 11 17.03 -6.77 -29.46
N GLY A 12 17.17 -5.72 -28.65
CA GLY A 12 18.23 -5.52 -27.70
C GLY A 12 18.37 -6.71 -26.76
N ALA A 13 19.60 -7.15 -26.58
CA ALA A 13 19.94 -8.26 -25.69
C ALA A 13 19.52 -7.93 -24.24
N VAL A 14 18.51 -8.63 -23.74
CA VAL A 14 18.12 -8.59 -22.31
C VAL A 14 19.26 -9.21 -21.51
N VAL A 15 20.01 -8.38 -20.79
CA VAL A 15 21.08 -8.84 -19.91
C VAL A 15 20.46 -9.53 -18.70
N ARG A 16 20.72 -10.84 -18.59
CA ARG A 16 20.20 -11.71 -17.54
C ARG A 16 20.93 -11.46 -16.21
N PRO A 17 20.26 -11.12 -15.09
CA PRO A 17 20.89 -11.22 -13.78
C PRO A 17 21.18 -12.69 -13.47
N ARG A 18 22.37 -12.98 -12.94
CA ARG A 18 22.71 -14.32 -12.44
C ARG A 18 21.75 -14.72 -11.32
N ARG A 19 21.42 -16.02 -11.19
CA ARG A 19 20.49 -16.61 -10.20
C ARG A 19 20.69 -16.16 -8.74
N ALA A 20 21.84 -15.61 -8.39
CA ALA A 20 22.15 -15.09 -7.05
C ALA A 20 21.46 -13.75 -6.69
N GLY A 21 20.84 -13.03 -7.64
CA GLY A 21 20.24 -11.73 -7.38
C GLY A 21 18.82 -11.78 -6.81
N SER A 22 18.03 -12.80 -7.15
CA SER A 22 16.63 -12.87 -6.71
C SER A 22 16.48 -13.10 -5.20
N GLY A 23 17.30 -13.97 -4.60
CA GLY A 23 17.28 -14.23 -3.16
C GLY A 23 17.64 -12.98 -2.34
N ALA A 24 18.72 -12.29 -2.70
CA ALA A 24 19.13 -11.06 -2.01
C ALA A 24 18.09 -9.94 -2.17
N PHE A 25 17.43 -9.86 -3.33
CA PHE A 25 16.33 -8.92 -3.55
C PHE A 25 15.13 -9.22 -2.65
N MET A 26 14.70 -10.49 -2.56
CA MET A 26 13.62 -10.91 -1.67
C MET A 26 13.97 -10.65 -0.20
N THR A 27 15.21 -10.94 0.21
CA THR A 27 15.69 -10.66 1.56
C THR A 27 15.63 -9.16 1.88
N ALA A 28 16.09 -8.30 0.96
CA ALA A 28 16.00 -6.85 1.14
C ALA A 28 14.54 -6.39 1.32
N MET A 29 13.62 -6.94 0.51
CA MET A 29 12.19 -6.64 0.60
C MET A 29 11.58 -7.07 1.95
N VAL A 30 11.88 -8.30 2.41
CA VAL A 30 11.36 -8.80 3.69
C VAL A 30 11.87 -7.96 4.85
N ILE A 31 13.15 -7.58 4.87
CA ILE A 31 13.74 -6.75 5.91
C ILE A 31 13.10 -5.35 5.91
N ASP A 32 12.92 -4.73 4.72
CA ASP A 32 12.27 -3.43 4.58
C ASP A 32 10.83 -3.46 5.13
N THR A 33 10.07 -4.49 4.78
CA THR A 33 8.67 -4.61 5.20
C THR A 33 8.52 -5.02 6.66
N LEU A 34 9.48 -5.75 7.22
CA LEU A 34 9.50 -6.10 8.65
C LEU A 34 9.64 -4.82 9.50
N GLY A 35 10.58 -3.93 9.15
CA GLY A 35 10.70 -2.63 9.80
C GLY A 35 9.41 -1.80 9.68
N ALA A 36 8.84 -1.71 8.49
CA ALA A 36 7.58 -1.00 8.28
C ALA A 36 6.43 -1.58 9.12
N GLY A 37 6.36 -2.91 9.30
CA GLY A 37 5.36 -3.56 10.15
C GLY A 37 5.50 -3.22 11.63
N VAL A 38 6.74 -3.04 12.12
CA VAL A 38 7.01 -2.54 13.48
C VAL A 38 6.42 -1.13 13.66
N TRP A 39 6.56 -0.26 12.66
CA TRP A 39 6.14 1.14 12.74
C TRP A 39 4.64 1.34 12.53
N VAL A 40 4.05 0.70 11.53
CA VAL A 40 2.66 0.91 11.10
C VAL A 40 1.68 0.75 12.25
N THR A 41 1.82 -0.32 13.04
CA THR A 41 0.89 -0.63 14.13
C THR A 41 1.10 0.22 15.39
N PHE A 42 2.25 0.89 15.49
CA PHE A 42 2.65 1.59 16.72
C PHE A 42 2.99 3.06 16.56
N SER A 43 2.92 3.60 15.34
CA SER A 43 3.34 4.98 15.09
C SER A 43 2.61 6.02 15.95
N LEU A 44 1.28 5.95 16.03
CA LEU A 44 0.52 6.87 16.89
C LEU A 44 0.70 6.55 18.37
N LEU A 45 0.68 5.26 18.76
CA LEU A 45 0.93 4.86 20.15
C LEU A 45 2.33 5.24 20.64
N TYR A 46 3.32 5.25 19.74
CA TYR A 46 4.67 5.73 20.06
C TYR A 46 4.67 7.19 20.51
N PHE A 47 3.89 8.03 19.85
CA PHE A 47 3.81 9.45 20.21
C PHE A 47 2.88 9.69 21.39
N THR A 48 1.78 8.96 21.55
CA THR A 48 0.83 9.14 22.65
C THR A 48 1.33 8.48 23.94
N ASP A 49 1.46 7.16 23.96
CA ASP A 49 1.82 6.40 25.15
C ASP A 49 3.34 6.48 25.43
N GLY A 50 4.16 6.48 24.37
CA GLY A 50 5.61 6.50 24.51
C GLY A 50 6.22 7.88 24.74
N ARG A 51 5.66 8.96 24.14
CA ARG A 51 6.19 10.34 24.22
C ARG A 51 5.26 11.33 24.92
N GLY A 52 4.04 10.93 25.29
CA GLY A 52 3.08 11.78 25.97
C GLY A 52 2.51 12.91 25.10
N MET A 53 2.59 12.80 23.77
CA MET A 53 2.06 13.81 22.84
C MET A 53 0.55 13.63 22.71
N GLU A 54 -0.19 14.72 22.61
CA GLU A 54 -1.62 14.68 22.33
C GLU A 54 -1.89 14.02 20.97
N LEU A 55 -2.89 13.13 20.92
CA LEU A 55 -3.21 12.31 19.74
C LEU A 55 -3.48 13.13 18.49
N SER A 56 -4.29 14.20 18.60
CA SER A 56 -4.63 15.08 17.47
C SER A 56 -3.39 15.78 16.93
N THR A 57 -2.52 16.24 17.83
CA THR A 57 -1.26 16.90 17.51
C THR A 57 -0.29 15.96 16.82
N ALA A 58 -0.15 14.73 17.31
CA ALA A 58 0.70 13.69 16.68
C ALA A 58 0.19 13.34 15.27
N GLY A 59 -1.11 13.10 15.13
CA GLY A 59 -1.73 12.80 13.84
C GLY A 59 -1.60 13.95 12.83
N ALA A 60 -1.83 15.20 13.26
CA ALA A 60 -1.67 16.38 12.42
C ALA A 60 -0.21 16.56 11.97
N ALA A 61 0.77 16.36 12.86
CA ALA A 61 2.19 16.47 12.55
C ALA A 61 2.62 15.40 11.52
N LEU A 62 2.24 14.15 11.72
CA LEU A 62 2.51 13.06 10.77
C LEU A 62 1.89 13.34 9.40
N SER A 63 0.64 13.79 9.36
CA SER A 63 -0.05 14.13 8.11
C SER A 63 0.55 15.33 7.41
N THR A 64 0.92 16.39 8.14
CA THR A 64 1.56 17.58 7.57
C THR A 64 2.88 17.21 6.90
N GLY A 65 3.73 16.44 7.56
CA GLY A 65 4.99 15.97 6.99
C GLY A 65 4.79 15.12 5.74
N SER A 66 3.88 14.16 5.80
CA SER A 66 3.57 13.25 4.70
C SER A 66 2.92 13.97 3.51
N LEU A 67 2.01 14.90 3.75
CA LEU A 67 1.37 15.71 2.72
C LEU A 67 2.37 16.65 2.03
N THR A 68 3.26 17.29 2.81
CA THR A 68 4.35 18.11 2.29
C THR A 68 5.28 17.28 1.38
N ALA A 69 5.63 16.06 1.79
CA ALA A 69 6.39 15.14 0.97
C ALA A 69 5.64 14.77 -0.32
N LEU A 70 4.31 14.52 -0.23
CA LEU A 70 3.46 14.21 -1.38
C LEU A 70 3.50 15.32 -2.43
N VAL A 71 3.33 16.56 -1.99
CA VAL A 71 3.27 17.72 -2.89
C VAL A 71 4.65 18.04 -3.48
N LEU A 72 5.69 18.10 -2.66
CA LEU A 72 7.02 18.54 -3.10
C LEU A 72 7.77 17.46 -3.90
N SER A 73 7.52 16.18 -3.64
CA SER A 73 8.24 15.09 -4.30
C SER A 73 7.57 14.58 -5.59
N GLY A 74 6.35 14.98 -5.90
CA GLY A 74 5.50 14.35 -6.91
C GLY A 74 6.14 14.18 -8.30
N LEU A 75 6.90 15.16 -8.78
CA LEU A 75 7.63 15.06 -10.06
C LEU A 75 9.12 14.68 -9.88
N ALA A 76 9.73 15.10 -8.77
CA ALA A 76 11.16 14.94 -8.54
C ALA A 76 11.57 13.48 -8.38
N VAL A 77 10.74 12.67 -7.71
CA VAL A 77 11.00 11.27 -7.42
C VAL A 77 10.98 10.41 -8.69
N GLY A 78 10.01 10.64 -9.59
CA GLY A 78 9.94 9.96 -10.89
C GLY A 78 11.15 10.28 -11.76
N THR A 79 11.49 11.58 -11.90
CA THR A 79 12.64 12.02 -12.71
C THR A 79 13.97 11.50 -12.14
N PHE A 80 14.10 11.41 -10.81
CA PHE A 80 15.28 10.81 -10.18
C PHE A 80 15.39 9.33 -10.53
N THR A 81 14.30 8.58 -10.42
CA THR A 81 14.27 7.14 -10.71
C THR A 81 14.55 6.86 -12.20
N ASP A 82 14.00 7.67 -13.10
CA ASP A 82 14.26 7.57 -14.55
C ASP A 82 15.72 7.86 -14.90
N ARG A 83 16.34 8.84 -14.22
CA ARG A 83 17.72 9.25 -14.48
C ARG A 83 18.74 8.29 -13.91
N PHE A 84 18.58 7.85 -12.68
CA PHE A 84 19.57 7.08 -11.93
C PHE A 84 19.27 5.57 -11.90
N GLY A 85 18.02 5.18 -12.19
CA GLY A 85 17.55 3.80 -12.18
C GLY A 85 16.97 3.35 -10.83
N PRO A 86 16.32 2.16 -10.81
CA PRO A 86 15.54 1.71 -9.66
C PRO A 86 16.40 1.34 -8.43
N TYR A 87 17.58 0.74 -8.60
CA TYR A 87 18.44 0.36 -7.47
C TYR A 87 19.01 1.55 -6.70
N PRO A 88 19.57 2.60 -7.36
CA PRO A 88 19.97 3.81 -6.65
C PRO A 88 18.81 4.52 -5.95
N ALA A 89 17.62 4.55 -6.56
CA ALA A 89 16.43 5.14 -5.94
C ALA A 89 16.00 4.37 -4.68
N ALA A 90 15.97 3.03 -4.73
CA ALA A 90 15.67 2.20 -3.57
C ALA A 90 16.75 2.32 -2.47
N THR A 91 18.03 2.39 -2.85
CA THR A 91 19.12 2.61 -1.90
C THR A 91 19.00 3.96 -1.20
N LEU A 92 18.75 5.04 -1.96
CA LEU A 92 18.55 6.38 -1.39
C LEU A 92 17.32 6.43 -0.49
N SER A 93 16.20 5.80 -0.90
CA SER A 93 15.00 5.64 -0.08
C SER A 93 15.32 5.05 1.29
N CYS A 94 16.02 3.91 1.29
CA CYS A 94 16.40 3.23 2.54
C CYS A 94 17.38 4.06 3.36
N ALA A 95 18.35 4.74 2.72
CA ALA A 95 19.31 5.60 3.41
C ALA A 95 18.62 6.78 4.11
N ILE A 96 17.71 7.46 3.44
CA ILE A 96 16.90 8.55 4.03
C ILE A 96 16.16 8.03 5.27
N ARG A 97 15.42 6.91 5.14
CA ARG A 97 14.64 6.35 6.24
C ARG A 97 15.54 5.89 7.39
N ALA A 98 16.65 5.22 7.10
CA ALA A 98 17.61 4.78 8.12
C ALA A 98 18.21 5.95 8.95
N LEU A 99 18.45 7.08 8.29
CA LEU A 99 19.00 8.28 8.96
C LEU A 99 17.92 9.06 9.74
N VAL A 100 16.70 9.07 9.23
CA VAL A 100 15.63 9.91 9.79
C VAL A 100 14.89 9.22 10.93
N PHE A 101 14.71 7.89 10.90
CA PHE A 101 13.99 7.16 11.96
C PHE A 101 14.57 7.35 13.37
N PRO A 102 15.90 7.31 13.60
CA PRO A 102 16.44 7.55 14.93
C PRO A 102 16.11 8.92 15.50
N ALA A 103 15.87 9.94 14.63
CA ALA A 103 15.52 11.28 15.07
C ALA A 103 14.19 11.33 15.83
N TYR A 104 13.31 10.35 15.65
CA TYR A 104 12.08 10.23 16.46
C TYR A 104 12.36 10.10 17.97
N LEU A 105 13.55 9.62 18.37
CA LEU A 105 13.94 9.57 19.77
C LEU A 105 14.06 10.95 20.43
N TRP A 106 14.22 12.00 19.65
CA TRP A 106 14.36 13.40 20.11
C TRP A 106 13.22 14.28 19.59
N ALA A 107 12.15 13.68 19.03
CA ALA A 107 11.01 14.42 18.46
C ALA A 107 9.98 14.82 19.55
N ASP A 108 10.32 15.81 20.35
CA ASP A 108 9.46 16.29 21.45
C ASP A 108 8.49 17.39 20.99
N THR A 109 8.63 17.89 19.77
CA THR A 109 7.76 18.94 19.22
C THR A 109 7.02 18.46 17.98
N PRO A 110 5.79 18.95 17.72
CA PRO A 110 5.04 18.61 16.51
C PRO A 110 5.78 18.95 15.21
N VAL A 111 6.57 20.02 15.22
CA VAL A 111 7.39 20.42 14.07
C VAL A 111 8.49 19.40 13.80
N ALA A 112 9.16 18.90 14.83
CA ALA A 112 10.18 17.86 14.68
C ALA A 112 9.55 16.58 14.13
N VAL A 113 8.38 16.16 14.64
CA VAL A 113 7.63 15.00 14.14
C VAL A 113 7.28 15.20 12.66
N ALA A 114 6.79 16.38 12.27
CA ALA A 114 6.43 16.67 10.88
C ALA A 114 7.65 16.63 9.94
N MET A 115 8.80 17.20 10.35
CA MET A 115 10.02 17.17 9.54
C MET A 115 10.55 15.72 9.35
N ILE A 116 10.49 14.92 10.41
CA ILE A 116 10.90 13.51 10.34
C ILE A 116 9.91 12.72 9.46
N ALA A 117 8.61 12.93 9.64
CA ALA A 117 7.57 12.31 8.82
C ALA A 117 7.70 12.70 7.33
N PHE A 118 8.10 13.93 7.03
CA PHE A 118 8.45 14.35 5.68
C PHE A 118 9.58 13.50 5.09
N GLY A 119 10.68 13.33 5.83
CA GLY A 119 11.81 12.51 5.38
C GLY A 119 11.45 11.04 5.16
N VAL A 120 10.68 10.45 6.09
CA VAL A 120 10.18 9.08 5.96
C VAL A 120 9.30 8.93 4.72
N SER A 121 8.33 9.82 4.54
CA SER A 121 7.41 9.78 3.40
C SER A 121 8.11 10.06 2.07
N LEU A 122 9.13 10.90 2.03
CA LEU A 122 9.98 11.10 0.85
C LEU A 122 10.71 9.80 0.49
N GLY A 123 11.26 9.11 1.47
CA GLY A 123 11.87 7.78 1.29
C GLY A 123 10.88 6.77 0.73
N ASP A 124 9.68 6.69 1.28
CA ASP A 124 8.63 5.77 0.80
C ASP A 124 8.26 6.03 -0.66
N ARG A 125 8.15 7.30 -1.06
CA ARG A 125 7.86 7.66 -2.46
C ARG A 125 8.95 7.25 -3.42
N LEU A 126 10.22 7.44 -3.04
CA LEU A 126 11.37 6.96 -3.83
C LEU A 126 11.31 5.44 -4.00
N TYR A 127 10.97 4.71 -2.94
CA TYR A 127 10.84 3.27 -2.99
C TYR A 127 9.74 2.82 -3.95
N TRP A 128 8.54 3.40 -3.84
CA TRP A 128 7.42 3.03 -4.69
C TRP A 128 7.62 3.41 -6.16
N ALA A 129 8.30 4.53 -6.45
CA ALA A 129 8.68 4.89 -7.80
C ALA A 129 9.70 3.88 -8.40
N ALA A 130 10.61 3.34 -7.59
CA ALA A 130 11.59 2.36 -8.00
C ALA A 130 11.01 0.94 -8.14
N HIS A 131 9.93 0.62 -7.40
CA HIS A 131 9.43 -0.75 -7.20
C HIS A 131 9.16 -1.50 -8.51
N GLY A 132 8.48 -0.86 -9.47
CA GLY A 132 8.20 -1.47 -10.78
C GLY A 132 9.47 -1.84 -11.54
N GLY A 133 10.46 -0.95 -11.56
CA GLY A 133 11.75 -1.18 -12.20
C GLY A 133 12.59 -2.25 -11.49
N LEU A 134 12.52 -2.34 -10.17
CA LEU A 134 13.18 -3.40 -9.40
C LEU A 134 12.64 -4.79 -9.78
N VAL A 135 11.30 -4.91 -9.88
CA VAL A 135 10.64 -6.17 -10.28
C VAL A 135 10.97 -6.52 -11.73
N ALA A 136 10.93 -5.55 -12.64
CA ALA A 136 11.29 -5.75 -14.05
C ALA A 136 12.73 -6.23 -14.21
N GLY A 137 13.65 -5.76 -13.36
CA GLY A 137 15.06 -6.18 -13.38
C GLY A 137 15.30 -7.64 -12.96
N VAL A 138 14.35 -8.27 -12.26
CA VAL A 138 14.44 -9.66 -11.78
C VAL A 138 13.60 -10.62 -12.62
N ALA A 139 12.46 -10.18 -13.15
CA ALA A 139 11.54 -11.00 -13.94
C ALA A 139 12.00 -11.10 -15.42
N ARG A 140 11.90 -12.32 -15.99
CA ARG A 140 12.38 -12.60 -17.36
C ARG A 140 11.37 -12.32 -18.45
N ASP A 141 10.10 -12.45 -18.14
CA ASP A 141 8.96 -12.29 -19.04
C ASP A 141 7.75 -11.75 -18.28
N GLU A 142 6.66 -11.48 -18.99
CA GLU A 142 5.45 -10.91 -18.42
C GLU A 142 4.79 -11.86 -17.39
N GLN A 143 4.83 -13.16 -17.62
CA GLN A 143 4.27 -14.16 -16.70
C GLN A 143 5.12 -14.24 -15.41
N ALA A 144 6.45 -14.26 -15.55
CA ALA A 144 7.36 -14.19 -14.41
C ALA A 144 7.21 -12.87 -13.63
N ARG A 145 6.94 -11.74 -14.32
CA ARG A 145 6.68 -10.44 -13.69
C ARG A 145 5.42 -10.48 -12.83
N ARG A 146 4.32 -11.02 -13.35
CA ARG A 146 3.07 -11.19 -12.59
C ARG A 146 3.27 -12.09 -11.37
N GLY A 147 3.94 -13.22 -11.53
CA GLY A 147 4.27 -14.12 -10.43
C GLY A 147 5.17 -13.46 -9.38
N MET A 148 6.15 -12.65 -9.80
CA MET A 148 7.03 -11.92 -8.91
C MET A 148 6.27 -10.85 -8.11
N PHE A 149 5.37 -10.07 -8.73
CA PHE A 149 4.53 -9.12 -8.01
C PHE A 149 3.66 -9.79 -6.95
N ALA A 150 3.03 -10.94 -7.28
CA ALA A 150 2.23 -11.70 -6.33
C ALA A 150 3.08 -12.22 -5.15
N LEU A 151 4.26 -12.75 -5.44
CA LEU A 151 5.20 -13.24 -4.41
C LEU A 151 5.66 -12.08 -3.50
N LEU A 152 6.04 -10.95 -4.09
CA LEU A 152 6.50 -9.77 -3.33
C LEU A 152 5.38 -9.19 -2.46
N ASN A 153 4.15 -9.17 -2.96
CA ASN A 153 3.01 -8.75 -2.15
C ASN A 153 2.78 -9.68 -0.95
N SER A 154 2.90 -11.00 -1.16
CA SER A 154 2.81 -11.98 -0.06
C SER A 154 3.96 -11.82 0.94
N LEU A 155 5.20 -11.68 0.46
CA LEU A 155 6.37 -11.45 1.33
C LEU A 155 6.26 -10.15 2.11
N ARG A 156 5.73 -9.10 1.48
CA ARG A 156 5.45 -7.82 2.14
C ARG A 156 4.45 -7.99 3.28
N THR A 157 3.32 -8.66 3.02
CA THR A 157 2.30 -8.90 4.04
C THR A 157 2.85 -9.74 5.20
N LEU A 158 3.65 -10.78 4.90
CA LEU A 158 4.33 -11.57 5.92
C LEU A 158 5.34 -10.74 6.72
N GLY A 159 6.13 -9.89 6.04
CA GLY A 159 7.09 -8.98 6.69
C GLY A 159 6.40 -8.02 7.65
N PHE A 160 5.30 -7.41 7.23
CA PHE A 160 4.46 -6.57 8.10
C PHE A 160 3.94 -7.36 9.30
N GLY A 161 3.39 -8.57 9.09
CA GLY A 161 2.88 -9.42 10.17
C GLY A 161 3.96 -9.81 11.18
N LEU A 162 5.15 -10.18 10.70
CA LEU A 162 6.29 -10.51 11.57
C LEU A 162 6.79 -9.29 12.37
N GLY A 163 6.83 -8.11 11.73
CA GLY A 163 7.15 -6.86 12.42
C GLY A 163 6.15 -6.53 13.53
N ALA A 164 4.87 -6.62 13.23
CA ALA A 164 3.81 -6.43 14.22
C ALA A 164 3.86 -7.46 15.34
N LEU A 165 4.17 -8.73 15.04
CA LEU A 165 4.34 -9.78 16.04
C LEU A 165 5.51 -9.48 16.98
N ALA A 166 6.65 -9.01 16.46
CA ALA A 166 7.78 -8.60 17.28
C ALA A 166 7.39 -7.48 18.26
N VAL A 167 6.60 -6.51 17.80
CA VAL A 167 6.05 -5.45 18.65
C VAL A 167 5.07 -6.00 19.67
N ALA A 168 4.19 -6.96 19.31
CA ALA A 168 3.26 -7.60 20.22
C ALA A 168 3.99 -8.28 21.39
N VAL A 169 5.06 -9.01 21.08
CA VAL A 169 5.90 -9.66 22.10
C VAL A 169 6.59 -8.62 22.98
N GLY A 170 7.17 -7.56 22.38
CA GLY A 170 7.78 -6.46 23.14
C GLY A 170 6.78 -5.75 24.06
N ALA A 171 5.57 -5.47 23.57
CA ALA A 171 4.50 -4.84 24.33
C ALA A 171 3.98 -5.75 25.48
N ALA A 172 3.92 -7.06 25.28
CA ALA A 172 3.56 -8.01 26.35
C ALA A 172 4.62 -8.05 27.46
N LEU A 173 5.86 -7.73 27.12
CA LEU A 173 7.00 -7.67 28.05
C LEU A 173 7.33 -6.26 28.53
N GLU A 174 6.53 -5.24 28.16
CA GLU A 174 6.80 -3.83 28.49
C GLU A 174 7.07 -3.62 29.98
N HIS A 175 6.31 -4.30 30.87
CA HIS A 175 6.51 -4.22 32.30
C HIS A 175 7.90 -4.70 32.79
N ARG A 176 8.61 -5.50 31.98
CA ARG A 176 9.97 -5.97 32.25
C ARG A 176 11.03 -5.12 31.56
N VAL A 177 10.74 -4.61 30.37
CA VAL A 177 11.67 -3.90 29.50
C VAL A 177 11.62 -2.39 29.75
N GLY A 178 10.48 -1.89 30.24
CA GLY A 178 10.27 -0.47 30.57
C GLY A 178 10.46 0.47 29.38
N PRO A 179 11.04 1.67 29.57
CA PRO A 179 11.19 2.69 28.53
C PRO A 179 12.02 2.24 27.33
N VAL A 180 12.85 1.19 27.48
CA VAL A 180 13.66 0.64 26.40
C VAL A 180 12.78 0.12 25.26
N PHE A 181 11.57 -0.38 25.56
CA PHE A 181 10.61 -0.82 24.53
C PHE A 181 10.36 0.28 23.50
N TRP A 182 10.03 1.49 23.94
CA TRP A 182 9.75 2.63 23.07
C TRP A 182 10.98 3.07 22.26
N THR A 183 12.17 3.01 22.86
CA THR A 183 13.44 3.33 22.19
C THR A 183 13.77 2.33 21.08
N MET A 184 13.45 1.06 21.27
CA MET A 184 13.75 0.02 20.28
C MET A 184 12.95 0.17 18.98
N ILE A 185 11.74 0.71 19.01
CA ILE A 185 10.87 0.82 17.84
C ILE A 185 11.53 1.59 16.68
N PRO A 186 11.94 2.87 16.83
CA PRO A 186 12.59 3.60 15.75
C PRO A 186 13.97 3.05 15.39
N LEU A 187 14.72 2.48 16.36
CA LEU A 187 16.05 1.91 16.10
C LEU A 187 15.99 0.63 15.26
N LEU A 188 15.04 -0.27 15.54
CA LEU A 188 14.82 -1.47 14.74
C LEU A 188 14.45 -1.11 13.29
N ASN A 189 13.62 -0.09 13.12
CA ASN A 189 13.30 0.45 11.79
C ASN A 189 14.55 0.96 11.08
N ALA A 190 15.36 1.78 11.75
CA ALA A 190 16.59 2.34 11.19
C ALA A 190 17.56 1.25 10.74
N VAL A 191 17.77 0.23 11.58
CA VAL A 191 18.63 -0.92 11.26
C VAL A 191 18.08 -1.71 10.08
N GLY A 192 16.78 -1.98 10.05
CA GLY A 192 16.10 -2.65 8.95
C GLY A 192 16.31 -1.91 7.63
N PHE A 193 16.07 -0.61 7.59
CA PHE A 193 16.31 0.20 6.39
C PHE A 193 17.79 0.30 6.01
N ALA A 194 18.70 0.41 6.95
CA ALA A 194 20.14 0.42 6.66
C ALA A 194 20.57 -0.90 6.01
N LEU A 195 20.08 -2.03 6.51
CA LEU A 195 20.41 -3.36 5.98
C LEU A 195 19.79 -3.58 4.60
N SER A 196 18.52 -3.20 4.41
CA SER A 196 17.85 -3.24 3.10
C SER A 196 18.55 -2.34 2.08
N GLY A 197 18.91 -1.13 2.47
CA GLY A 197 19.65 -0.18 1.64
C GLY A 197 21.00 -0.71 1.20
N TYR A 198 21.73 -1.35 2.11
CA TYR A 198 22.99 -2.03 1.78
C TYR A 198 22.81 -3.16 0.76
N LEU A 199 21.75 -3.96 0.90
CA LEU A 199 21.44 -5.03 -0.05
C LEU A 199 21.06 -4.46 -1.43
N PHE A 200 20.23 -3.42 -1.50
CA PHE A 200 19.90 -2.75 -2.75
C PHE A 200 21.12 -2.12 -3.43
N TRP A 201 21.99 -1.48 -2.66
CA TRP A 201 23.24 -0.95 -3.16
C TRP A 201 24.14 -2.05 -3.76
N ARG A 202 24.33 -3.18 -3.06
CA ARG A 202 25.10 -4.32 -3.58
C ARG A 202 24.50 -4.92 -4.84
N LEU A 203 23.18 -4.98 -4.93
CA LEU A 203 22.47 -5.46 -6.12
C LEU A 203 22.63 -4.48 -7.27
N GLY A 204 22.50 -3.19 -7.02
CA GLY A 204 22.70 -2.12 -8.00
C GLY A 204 24.11 -2.10 -8.59
N ALA A 205 25.13 -2.28 -7.75
CA ALA A 205 26.55 -2.35 -8.19
C ALA A 205 26.84 -3.53 -9.13
N ARG A 206 25.99 -4.57 -9.12
CA ARG A 206 26.11 -5.78 -9.95
C ARG A 206 25.19 -5.78 -11.16
N SER A 207 24.28 -4.82 -11.26
CA SER A 207 23.30 -4.73 -12.36
C SER A 207 23.87 -3.88 -13.49
N VAL A 208 23.80 -4.40 -14.72
CA VAL A 208 24.10 -3.62 -15.94
C VAL A 208 22.87 -2.78 -16.27
N ARG A 209 23.04 -1.48 -16.53
CA ARG A 209 21.95 -0.58 -16.96
C ARG A 209 21.32 -1.10 -18.25
N VAL A 210 20.12 -1.64 -18.14
CA VAL A 210 19.25 -1.88 -19.30
C VAL A 210 18.40 -0.62 -19.45
N ARG A 211 18.67 0.14 -20.51
CA ARG A 211 17.85 1.27 -20.90
C ARG A 211 16.57 0.69 -21.52
N GLU A 212 15.45 0.78 -20.84
CA GLU A 212 14.17 0.41 -21.45
C GLU A 212 13.90 1.30 -22.66
N PRO A 213 13.42 0.73 -23.80
CA PRO A 213 13.00 1.53 -24.94
C PRO A 213 11.85 2.45 -24.52
N GLY A 214 11.95 3.71 -24.92
CA GLY A 214 11.08 4.79 -24.50
C GLY A 214 9.59 4.46 -24.51
N VAL A 215 8.91 5.01 -23.50
CA VAL A 215 7.45 5.05 -23.38
C VAL A 215 6.81 5.34 -24.74
N VAL A 216 5.91 4.46 -25.16
CA VAL A 216 5.10 4.64 -26.37
C VAL A 216 4.39 6.00 -26.27
N ARG A 217 4.88 6.99 -27.05
CA ARG A 217 4.27 8.31 -27.18
C ARG A 217 3.03 8.17 -28.07
N GLY A 218 1.84 8.03 -27.47
CA GLY A 218 0.63 7.87 -28.26
C GLY A 218 -0.65 7.76 -27.44
N GLY A 219 -0.75 8.49 -26.31
CA GLY A 219 -1.97 8.50 -25.50
C GLY A 219 -2.54 9.93 -25.34
N ARG A 220 -3.81 10.02 -24.90
CA ARG A 220 -4.53 11.29 -24.64
C ARG A 220 -3.89 12.15 -23.53
N GLY A 221 -2.80 11.70 -22.89
CA GLY A 221 -2.16 12.40 -21.80
C GLY A 221 -3.01 12.40 -20.50
N TYR A 222 -2.52 13.08 -19.46
CA TYR A 222 -3.28 13.23 -18.20
C TYR A 222 -4.62 13.95 -18.38
N ARG A 223 -4.76 14.82 -19.39
CA ARG A 223 -6.05 15.45 -19.72
C ARG A 223 -7.12 14.42 -20.07
N GLY A 224 -6.77 13.32 -20.75
CA GLY A 224 -7.69 12.24 -21.05
C GLY A 224 -8.13 11.48 -19.79
N VAL A 225 -7.20 11.25 -18.84
CA VAL A 225 -7.50 10.60 -17.56
C VAL A 225 -8.45 11.45 -16.71
N PHE A 226 -8.19 12.77 -16.61
CA PHE A 226 -9.04 13.70 -15.86
C PHE A 226 -10.36 14.05 -16.56
N ALA A 227 -10.51 13.77 -17.87
CA ALA A 227 -11.77 13.89 -18.58
C ALA A 227 -12.65 12.64 -18.44
N ASP A 228 -12.10 11.51 -17.98
CA ASP A 228 -12.85 10.26 -17.74
C ASP A 228 -13.61 10.32 -16.41
N GLY A 229 -14.84 10.83 -16.45
CA GLY A 229 -15.70 10.97 -15.27
C GLY A 229 -15.99 9.64 -14.57
N ARG A 230 -16.03 8.51 -15.32
CA ARG A 230 -16.25 7.18 -14.71
C ARG A 230 -15.04 6.73 -13.93
N PHE A 231 -13.83 6.95 -14.47
CA PHE A 231 -12.59 6.67 -13.77
C PHE A 231 -12.41 7.55 -12.53
N LEU A 232 -12.78 8.84 -12.62
CA LEU A 232 -12.73 9.75 -11.47
C LEU A 232 -13.73 9.34 -10.38
N ALA A 233 -14.93 8.91 -10.74
CA ALA A 233 -15.92 8.39 -9.78
C ALA A 233 -15.39 7.10 -9.09
N PHE A 234 -14.82 6.17 -9.88
CA PHE A 234 -14.18 4.97 -9.35
C PHE A 234 -13.04 5.32 -8.39
N THR A 235 -12.15 6.22 -8.80
CA THR A 235 -10.97 6.63 -8.02
C THR A 235 -11.36 7.38 -6.75
N GLY A 236 -12.38 8.26 -6.85
CA GLY A 236 -12.95 8.96 -5.69
C GLY A 236 -13.59 8.02 -4.68
N ALA A 237 -14.34 7.01 -5.14
CA ALA A 237 -14.90 5.98 -4.27
C ALA A 237 -13.78 5.12 -3.63
N THR A 238 -12.70 4.84 -4.37
CA THR A 238 -11.55 4.08 -3.85
C THR A 238 -10.83 4.82 -2.70
N LEU A 239 -10.92 6.16 -2.64
CA LEU A 239 -10.36 6.92 -1.52
C LEU A 239 -10.99 6.50 -0.17
N ALA A 240 -12.28 6.17 -0.14
CA ALA A 240 -12.92 5.67 1.07
C ALA A 240 -12.34 4.33 1.53
N LEU A 241 -12.07 3.40 0.58
CA LEU A 241 -11.50 2.10 0.90
C LEU A 241 -10.06 2.24 1.42
N THR A 242 -9.24 3.04 0.75
CA THR A 242 -7.85 3.25 1.16
C THR A 242 -7.74 4.02 2.49
N LEU A 243 -8.64 4.97 2.77
CA LEU A 243 -8.74 5.60 4.09
C LEU A 243 -9.17 4.60 5.18
N ALA A 244 -10.07 3.66 4.87
CA ALA A 244 -10.44 2.58 5.79
C ALA A 244 -9.25 1.67 6.13
N SER A 245 -8.43 1.31 5.12
CA SER A 245 -7.20 0.55 5.34
C SER A 245 -6.23 1.31 6.25
N VAL A 246 -6.02 2.63 5.99
CA VAL A 246 -5.17 3.48 6.84
C VAL A 246 -5.76 3.64 8.24
N ALA A 247 -7.10 3.67 8.40
CA ALA A 247 -7.73 3.73 9.73
C ALA A 247 -7.50 2.45 10.53
N PHE A 248 -7.57 1.29 9.87
CA PHE A 248 -7.23 0.01 10.48
C PHE A 248 -5.79 0.01 11.02
N ASP A 249 -4.85 0.56 10.24
CA ASP A 249 -3.45 0.63 10.62
C ASP A 249 -3.17 1.65 11.73
N SER A 250 -3.81 2.81 11.70
CA SER A 250 -3.46 3.98 12.54
C SER A 250 -4.37 4.16 13.74
N ILE A 251 -5.70 4.13 13.57
CA ILE A 251 -6.64 4.51 14.64
C ILE A 251 -7.19 3.30 15.42
N LEU A 252 -7.25 2.10 14.81
CA LEU A 252 -7.70 0.91 15.53
C LEU A 252 -6.82 0.62 16.76
N PRO A 253 -5.48 0.71 16.69
CA PRO A 253 -4.63 0.56 17.87
C PRO A 253 -4.98 1.54 19.00
N ILE A 254 -5.21 2.80 18.65
CA ILE A 254 -5.60 3.85 19.62
C ILE A 254 -6.98 3.55 20.21
N TYR A 255 -7.95 3.16 19.37
CA TYR A 255 -9.30 2.82 19.82
C TYR A 255 -9.30 1.65 20.80
N LEU A 256 -8.54 0.59 20.52
CA LEU A 256 -8.42 -0.55 21.42
C LEU A 256 -7.80 -0.15 22.78
N ARG A 257 -6.79 0.73 22.75
CA ARG A 257 -6.19 1.29 23.98
C ARG A 257 -7.18 2.17 24.74
N TRP A 258 -7.96 2.99 24.04
CA TRP A 258 -9.01 3.82 24.64
C TRP A 258 -10.10 2.98 25.32
N LEU A 259 -10.41 1.78 24.79
CA LEU A 259 -11.30 0.79 25.40
C LEU A 259 -10.67 0.05 26.58
N GLY A 260 -9.43 0.38 26.99
CA GLY A 260 -8.72 -0.27 28.08
C GLY A 260 -8.13 -1.64 27.75
N MET A 261 -8.03 -1.97 26.46
CA MET A 261 -7.43 -3.23 26.03
C MET A 261 -5.90 -3.23 26.22
N PRO A 262 -5.27 -4.39 26.46
CA PRO A 262 -3.83 -4.50 26.68
C PRO A 262 -3.03 -4.08 25.47
N LEU A 263 -1.82 -3.53 25.68
CA LEU A 263 -0.94 -2.95 24.65
C LEU A 263 -0.50 -3.98 23.57
N TRP A 264 -0.46 -5.26 23.90
CA TRP A 264 -0.11 -6.33 22.97
C TRP A 264 -1.24 -6.67 21.97
N LEU A 265 -2.49 -6.28 22.25
CA LEU A 265 -3.65 -6.69 21.46
C LEU A 265 -3.68 -6.02 20.06
N PRO A 266 -3.43 -4.70 19.91
CA PRO A 266 -3.42 -4.06 18.58
C PRO A 266 -2.47 -4.72 17.57
N PRO A 267 -1.19 -4.99 17.88
CA PRO A 267 -0.33 -5.67 16.93
C PRO A 267 -0.76 -7.11 16.64
N VAL A 268 -1.37 -7.83 17.60
CA VAL A 268 -1.95 -9.16 17.34
C VAL A 268 -3.14 -9.06 16.39
N ALA A 269 -3.99 -8.06 16.53
CA ALA A 269 -5.08 -7.76 15.60
C ALA A 269 -4.55 -7.55 14.16
N TYR A 270 -3.45 -6.82 14.03
CA TYR A 270 -2.79 -6.60 12.75
C TYR A 270 -2.19 -7.89 12.16
N VAL A 271 -1.53 -8.72 12.98
CA VAL A 271 -1.03 -10.05 12.57
C VAL A 271 -2.16 -10.92 12.04
N LEU A 272 -3.32 -10.93 12.72
CA LEU A 272 -4.49 -11.66 12.26
C LEU A 272 -4.91 -11.23 10.85
N SER A 273 -4.94 -9.93 10.57
CA SER A 273 -5.23 -9.39 9.24
C SER A 273 -4.16 -9.80 8.21
N CYS A 274 -2.87 -9.72 8.58
CA CYS A 274 -1.76 -10.13 7.70
C CYS A 274 -1.81 -11.62 7.30
N VAL A 275 -2.39 -12.48 8.12
CA VAL A 275 -2.63 -13.89 7.81
C VAL A 275 -3.93 -14.09 7.04
N ALA A 276 -4.99 -13.39 7.45
CA ALA A 276 -6.33 -13.57 6.89
C ALA A 276 -6.45 -13.07 5.44
N ILE A 277 -5.84 -11.92 5.10
CA ILE A 277 -5.88 -11.38 3.73
C ILE A 277 -5.33 -12.38 2.70
N PRO A 278 -4.11 -12.92 2.84
CA PRO A 278 -3.61 -13.96 1.94
C PRO A 278 -4.44 -15.24 1.97
N ALA A 279 -4.97 -15.63 3.13
CA ALA A 279 -5.83 -16.82 3.24
C ALA A 279 -7.16 -16.67 2.47
N PHE A 280 -7.72 -15.47 2.39
CA PHE A 280 -8.91 -15.17 1.60
C PHE A 280 -8.62 -14.91 0.12
N GLN A 281 -7.37 -14.70 -0.28
CA GLN A 281 -7.02 -14.38 -1.66
C GLN A 281 -7.49 -15.43 -2.69
N PRO A 282 -7.41 -16.76 -2.44
CA PRO A 282 -7.95 -17.74 -3.38
C PRO A 282 -9.47 -17.62 -3.60
N VAL A 283 -10.21 -17.31 -2.52
CA VAL A 283 -11.68 -17.10 -2.57
C VAL A 283 -11.98 -15.82 -3.37
N ALA A 284 -11.25 -14.74 -3.11
CA ALA A 284 -11.41 -13.47 -3.80
C ALA A 284 -11.14 -13.63 -5.31
N LEU A 285 -10.08 -14.34 -5.69
CA LEU A 285 -9.75 -14.62 -7.09
C LEU A 285 -10.78 -15.54 -7.77
N TRP A 286 -11.34 -16.51 -7.04
CA TRP A 286 -12.38 -17.38 -7.57
C TRP A 286 -13.68 -16.61 -7.82
N TRP A 287 -14.08 -15.72 -6.90
CA TRP A 287 -15.21 -14.81 -7.11
C TRP A 287 -14.95 -13.83 -8.25
N GLY A 288 -13.74 -13.28 -8.35
CA GLY A 288 -13.32 -12.36 -9.41
C GLY A 288 -13.43 -12.93 -10.83
N ARG A 289 -13.33 -14.24 -10.97
CA ARG A 289 -13.51 -14.93 -12.26
C ARG A 289 -14.98 -15.14 -12.65
N ARG A 290 -15.90 -15.04 -11.69
CA ARG A 290 -17.34 -15.40 -11.89
C ARG A 290 -18.27 -14.20 -11.81
N ARG A 291 -17.79 -13.06 -11.37
CA ARG A 291 -18.62 -11.86 -11.14
C ARG A 291 -18.00 -10.63 -11.81
N ASP A 292 -18.86 -9.67 -12.09
CA ASP A 292 -18.41 -8.37 -12.57
C ASP A 292 -17.46 -7.71 -11.56
N PRO A 293 -16.29 -7.20 -11.99
CA PRO A 293 -15.28 -6.61 -11.10
C PRO A 293 -15.82 -5.40 -10.31
N MET A 294 -16.69 -4.56 -10.90
CA MET A 294 -17.26 -3.41 -10.21
C MET A 294 -18.23 -3.82 -9.10
N ARG A 295 -19.03 -4.87 -9.32
CA ARG A 295 -19.91 -5.42 -8.27
C ARG A 295 -19.10 -6.04 -7.13
N LEU A 296 -17.95 -6.64 -7.43
CA LEU A 296 -17.03 -7.11 -6.39
C LEU A 296 -16.41 -5.97 -5.59
N MET A 297 -16.11 -4.83 -6.23
CA MET A 297 -15.71 -3.62 -5.52
C MET A 297 -16.82 -3.11 -4.59
N ALA A 298 -18.08 -3.12 -5.05
CA ALA A 298 -19.22 -2.75 -4.22
C ALA A 298 -19.35 -3.68 -2.99
N GLN A 299 -19.19 -4.99 -3.18
CA GLN A 299 -19.21 -5.97 -2.09
C GLN A 299 -18.03 -5.77 -1.12
N ALA A 300 -16.82 -5.50 -1.63
CA ALA A 300 -15.66 -5.19 -0.81
C ALA A 300 -15.92 -3.95 0.07
N ALA A 301 -16.42 -2.87 -0.52
CA ALA A 301 -16.76 -1.65 0.20
C ALA A 301 -17.86 -1.89 1.26
N ALA A 302 -18.90 -2.67 0.94
CA ALA A 302 -19.95 -3.03 1.90
C ALA A 302 -19.42 -3.87 3.07
N LEU A 303 -18.55 -4.86 2.80
CA LEU A 303 -17.91 -5.66 3.85
C LEU A 303 -17.03 -4.80 4.77
N LEU A 304 -16.25 -3.89 4.19
CA LEU A 304 -15.44 -2.94 4.97
C LEU A 304 -16.32 -2.00 5.79
N ALA A 305 -17.45 -1.50 5.23
CA ALA A 305 -18.41 -0.67 5.96
C ALA A 305 -18.96 -1.38 7.18
N VAL A 306 -19.38 -2.65 7.01
CA VAL A 306 -19.92 -3.47 8.11
C VAL A 306 -18.84 -3.77 9.15
N ALA A 307 -17.61 -4.07 8.72
CA ALA A 307 -16.51 -4.34 9.63
C ALA A 307 -16.15 -3.11 10.47
N LEU A 308 -16.02 -1.93 9.84
CA LEU A 308 -15.68 -0.69 10.55
C LEU A 308 -16.83 -0.24 11.46
N GLY A 309 -18.06 -0.28 10.98
CA GLY A 309 -19.24 0.01 11.80
C GLY A 309 -19.37 -0.97 12.97
N GLY A 310 -19.01 -2.22 12.75
CA GLY A 310 -18.99 -3.26 13.78
C GLY A 310 -18.02 -2.99 14.93
N PHE A 311 -16.90 -2.27 14.69
CA PHE A 311 -15.98 -1.89 15.78
C PHE A 311 -16.66 -1.06 16.88
N LEU A 312 -17.76 -0.36 16.59
CA LEU A 312 -18.57 0.33 17.60
C LEU A 312 -19.13 -0.61 18.65
N LEU A 313 -19.40 -1.87 18.30
CA LEU A 313 -19.91 -2.88 19.25
C LEU A 313 -18.91 -3.18 20.37
N LEU A 314 -17.60 -3.01 20.11
CA LEU A 314 -16.55 -3.28 21.09
C LEU A 314 -16.70 -2.41 22.35
N GLY A 315 -17.21 -1.18 22.22
CA GLY A 315 -17.45 -0.28 23.33
C GLY A 315 -18.55 -0.77 24.31
N GLY A 316 -19.48 -1.61 23.83
CA GLY A 316 -20.53 -2.23 24.65
C GLY A 316 -20.20 -3.65 25.12
N CYS A 317 -19.09 -4.24 24.67
CA CYS A 317 -18.70 -5.58 25.03
C CYS A 317 -17.85 -5.59 26.31
N GLY A 318 -18.10 -6.55 27.19
CA GLY A 318 -17.13 -6.86 28.26
C GLY A 318 -15.82 -7.41 27.70
N PRO A 319 -14.69 -7.35 28.44
CA PRO A 319 -13.36 -7.74 27.95
C PRO A 319 -13.30 -9.15 27.35
N SER A 320 -14.04 -10.11 27.91
CA SER A 320 -14.10 -11.49 27.41
C SER A 320 -14.80 -11.63 26.06
N ALA A 321 -15.79 -10.81 25.77
CA ALA A 321 -16.53 -10.81 24.50
C ALA A 321 -15.87 -9.93 23.44
N ALA A 322 -15.15 -8.89 23.85
CA ALA A 322 -14.52 -7.95 22.92
C ALA A 322 -13.48 -8.61 22.01
N VAL A 323 -12.66 -9.54 22.52
CA VAL A 323 -11.62 -10.22 21.72
C VAL A 323 -12.21 -11.08 20.60
N PRO A 324 -13.18 -12.00 20.81
CA PRO A 324 -13.76 -12.77 19.72
C PRO A 324 -14.57 -11.89 18.74
N VAL A 325 -15.30 -10.87 19.21
CA VAL A 325 -16.00 -9.92 18.35
C VAL A 325 -15.00 -9.19 17.45
N MET A 326 -13.93 -8.66 18.02
CA MET A 326 -12.85 -8.02 17.27
C MET A 326 -12.25 -8.96 16.21
N ALA A 327 -11.97 -10.22 16.56
CA ALA A 327 -11.43 -11.20 15.63
C ALA A 327 -12.36 -11.43 14.43
N VAL A 328 -13.67 -11.56 14.66
CA VAL A 328 -14.67 -11.69 13.57
C VAL A 328 -14.68 -10.46 12.68
N LEU A 329 -14.64 -9.24 13.25
CA LEU A 329 -14.62 -7.99 12.50
C LEU A 329 -13.35 -7.85 11.68
N ILE A 330 -12.19 -8.25 12.21
CA ILE A 330 -10.92 -8.27 11.47
C ILE A 330 -10.97 -9.27 10.32
N LEU A 331 -11.54 -10.45 10.50
CA LEU A 331 -11.72 -11.41 9.42
C LEU A 331 -12.65 -10.87 8.32
N LEU A 332 -13.72 -10.19 8.71
CA LEU A 332 -14.63 -9.53 7.76
C LEU A 332 -13.94 -8.40 6.99
N PHE A 333 -13.19 -7.55 7.69
CA PHE A 333 -12.33 -6.53 7.10
C PHE A 333 -11.33 -7.14 6.11
N SER A 334 -10.62 -8.19 6.52
CA SER A 334 -9.61 -8.87 5.71
C SER A 334 -10.20 -9.51 4.45
N LEU A 335 -11.43 -10.01 4.51
CA LEU A 335 -12.16 -10.49 3.33
C LEU A 335 -12.47 -9.34 2.37
N GLY A 336 -12.93 -8.20 2.89
CA GLY A 336 -13.14 -6.98 2.10
C GLY A 336 -11.85 -6.51 1.40
N GLU A 337 -10.73 -6.45 2.13
CA GLU A 337 -9.41 -6.11 1.58
C GLU A 337 -8.94 -7.11 0.50
N ALA A 338 -9.15 -8.40 0.71
CA ALA A 338 -8.80 -9.42 -0.28
C ALA A 338 -9.60 -9.28 -1.58
N LEU A 339 -10.91 -8.99 -1.49
CA LEU A 339 -11.76 -8.71 -2.66
C LEU A 339 -11.32 -7.44 -3.38
N PHE A 340 -11.09 -6.36 -2.64
CA PHE A 340 -10.56 -5.09 -3.15
C PHE A 340 -9.26 -5.30 -3.92
N GLY A 341 -8.27 -5.94 -3.30
CA GLY A 341 -6.96 -6.20 -3.91
C GLY A 341 -7.03 -7.10 -5.15
N ALA A 342 -7.99 -8.02 -5.21
CA ALA A 342 -8.14 -8.94 -6.35
C ALA A 342 -8.59 -8.25 -7.64
N VAL A 343 -9.40 -7.18 -7.56
CA VAL A 343 -10.06 -6.61 -8.75
C VAL A 343 -9.70 -5.17 -9.05
N ALA A 344 -9.21 -4.40 -8.09
CA ALA A 344 -8.96 -2.97 -8.27
C ALA A 344 -8.07 -2.66 -9.48
N MET A 345 -6.92 -3.32 -9.59
CA MET A 345 -5.99 -3.09 -10.71
C MET A 345 -6.55 -3.59 -12.05
N VAL A 346 -7.36 -4.65 -12.06
CA VAL A 346 -8.05 -5.15 -13.26
C VAL A 346 -8.97 -4.06 -13.82
N ILE A 347 -9.73 -3.41 -12.93
CA ILE A 347 -10.64 -2.31 -13.29
C ILE A 347 -9.85 -1.11 -13.83
N VAL A 348 -8.77 -0.71 -13.14
CA VAL A 348 -7.89 0.41 -13.57
C VAL A 348 -7.33 0.16 -14.97
N LEU A 349 -6.87 -1.05 -15.26
CA LEU A 349 -6.36 -1.42 -16.58
C LEU A 349 -7.48 -1.48 -17.64
N GLY A 350 -8.70 -1.83 -17.24
CA GLY A 350 -9.89 -1.80 -18.11
C GLY A 350 -10.23 -0.39 -18.58
N PHE A 351 -10.13 0.63 -17.71
CA PHE A 351 -10.30 2.04 -18.10
C PHE A 351 -9.22 2.54 -19.05
N ALA A 352 -8.00 2.03 -18.94
CA ALA A 352 -6.83 2.57 -19.62
C ALA A 352 -6.79 2.29 -21.13
N GLY A 353 -7.52 1.30 -21.65
CA GLY A 353 -7.55 0.96 -23.07
C GLY A 353 -6.16 0.68 -23.71
N GLY A 354 -5.18 0.26 -22.91
CA GLY A 354 -3.83 -0.15 -23.35
C GLY A 354 -2.79 0.97 -23.37
N ALA A 355 -2.93 2.02 -24.16
CA ALA A 355 -1.87 3.04 -24.37
C ALA A 355 -1.60 3.96 -23.17
N ASP A 356 -2.61 4.18 -22.30
CA ASP A 356 -2.54 5.07 -21.13
C ASP A 356 -2.48 4.33 -19.78
N SER A 357 -2.24 3.03 -19.78
CA SER A 357 -2.25 2.18 -18.57
C SER A 357 -1.34 2.70 -17.45
N GLY A 358 -0.17 3.24 -17.79
CA GLY A 358 0.74 3.85 -16.82
C GLY A 358 0.16 5.09 -16.14
N ARG A 359 -0.60 5.93 -16.86
CA ARG A 359 -1.19 7.17 -16.32
C ARG A 359 -2.38 6.87 -15.41
N TYR A 360 -3.26 5.96 -15.84
CA TYR A 360 -4.38 5.48 -15.01
C TYR A 360 -3.86 4.81 -13.73
N GLY A 361 -2.85 3.95 -13.84
CA GLY A 361 -2.18 3.34 -12.70
C GLY A 361 -1.54 4.36 -11.76
N ALA A 362 -0.89 5.40 -12.29
CA ALA A 362 -0.30 6.47 -11.48
C ALA A 362 -1.38 7.27 -10.72
N CYS A 363 -2.51 7.60 -11.34
CA CYS A 363 -3.63 8.25 -10.67
C CYS A 363 -4.25 7.36 -9.59
N TYR A 364 -4.38 6.06 -9.83
CA TYR A 364 -4.82 5.11 -8.82
C TYR A 364 -3.85 5.03 -7.63
N GLN A 365 -2.54 4.98 -7.87
CA GLN A 365 -1.52 4.98 -6.81
C GLN A 365 -1.49 6.29 -6.03
N LEU A 366 -1.87 7.40 -6.66
CA LEU A 366 -1.99 8.69 -5.97
C LEU A 366 -3.05 8.64 -4.86
N VAL A 367 -4.14 7.88 -5.03
CA VAL A 367 -5.17 7.72 -3.99
C VAL A 367 -4.57 7.10 -2.72
N TRP A 368 -3.76 6.05 -2.85
CA TRP A 368 -3.04 5.47 -1.73
C TRP A 368 -2.09 6.49 -1.06
N GLY A 369 -1.37 7.26 -1.89
CA GLY A 369 -0.49 8.31 -1.39
C GLY A 369 -1.23 9.40 -0.63
N VAL A 370 -2.40 9.82 -1.11
CA VAL A 370 -3.26 10.81 -0.44
C VAL A 370 -3.78 10.24 0.88
N SER A 371 -4.33 9.02 0.85
CA SER A 371 -4.85 8.37 2.07
C SER A 371 -3.79 8.20 3.15
N ALA A 372 -2.58 7.76 2.78
CA ALA A 372 -1.47 7.64 3.71
C ALA A 372 -1.03 9.00 4.29
N ALA A 373 -1.11 10.06 3.48
CA ALA A 373 -0.71 11.40 3.90
C ALA A 373 -1.74 12.08 4.82
N ILE A 374 -3.04 12.01 4.49
CA ILE A 374 -4.08 12.68 5.27
C ILE A 374 -4.67 11.81 6.38
N GLY A 375 -4.57 10.49 6.24
CA GLY A 375 -5.26 9.52 7.11
C GLY A 375 -4.97 9.73 8.60
N PRO A 376 -3.70 9.74 9.05
CA PRO A 376 -3.40 9.91 10.48
C PRO A 376 -4.03 11.16 11.07
N GLY A 377 -3.91 12.31 10.40
CA GLY A 377 -4.51 13.58 10.86
C GLY A 377 -6.04 13.53 10.82
N LEU A 378 -6.64 13.06 9.72
CA LEU A 378 -8.09 12.95 9.61
C LEU A 378 -8.68 12.05 10.70
N HIS A 379 -8.10 10.86 10.88
CA HIS A 379 -8.63 9.88 11.83
C HIS A 379 -8.48 10.36 13.28
N THR A 380 -7.37 11.00 13.61
CA THR A 380 -7.15 11.54 14.97
C THR A 380 -8.04 12.74 15.25
N LEU A 381 -8.30 13.61 14.27
CA LEU A 381 -9.27 14.70 14.40
C LEU A 381 -10.70 14.17 14.60
N LEU A 382 -11.11 13.16 13.82
CA LEU A 382 -12.41 12.51 14.02
C LEU A 382 -12.50 11.85 15.40
N PHE A 383 -11.43 11.19 15.84
CA PHE A 383 -11.37 10.56 17.15
C PHE A 383 -11.44 11.57 18.30
N ALA A 384 -10.89 12.76 18.12
CA ALA A 384 -10.99 13.86 19.10
C ALA A 384 -12.43 14.36 19.26
N VAL A 385 -13.28 14.26 18.24
CA VAL A 385 -14.72 14.57 18.34
C VAL A 385 -15.42 13.49 19.19
N SER A 386 -15.21 12.24 18.87
CA SER A 386 -15.63 11.09 19.70
C SER A 386 -14.88 9.83 19.25
N GLY A 387 -14.67 8.87 20.15
CA GLY A 387 -14.07 7.57 19.83
C GLY A 387 -14.86 6.79 18.74
N ALA A 388 -16.14 7.10 18.57
CA ALA A 388 -17.02 6.50 17.55
C ALA A 388 -16.91 7.16 16.17
N ALA A 389 -16.55 8.46 16.11
CA ALA A 389 -16.64 9.26 14.89
C ALA A 389 -15.86 8.68 13.69
N PRO A 390 -14.61 8.20 13.82
CA PRO A 390 -13.89 7.60 12.70
C PRO A 390 -14.66 6.44 12.08
N TRP A 391 -15.19 5.56 12.90
CA TRP A 391 -15.91 4.36 12.48
C TRP A 391 -17.21 4.68 11.77
N VAL A 392 -17.99 5.63 12.31
CA VAL A 392 -19.25 6.08 11.71
C VAL A 392 -18.99 6.75 10.36
N VAL A 393 -18.08 7.72 10.31
CA VAL A 393 -17.79 8.50 9.08
C VAL A 393 -17.26 7.58 7.98
N LEU A 394 -16.31 6.70 8.30
CA LEU A 394 -15.76 5.77 7.31
C LEU A 394 -16.78 4.74 6.85
N SER A 395 -17.64 4.22 7.74
CA SER A 395 -18.70 3.29 7.34
C SER A 395 -19.72 3.93 6.41
N ILE A 396 -20.08 5.20 6.64
CA ILE A 396 -20.95 5.96 5.73
C ILE A 396 -20.24 6.18 4.40
N ALA A 397 -18.98 6.61 4.40
CA ALA A 397 -18.19 6.83 3.18
C ALA A 397 -18.05 5.54 2.36
N LEU A 398 -17.78 4.41 3.00
CA LEU A 398 -17.68 3.09 2.37
C LEU A 398 -19.03 2.63 1.80
N SER A 399 -20.12 2.89 2.51
CA SER A 399 -21.48 2.62 2.01
C SER A 399 -21.78 3.45 0.76
N GLY A 400 -21.41 4.73 0.77
CA GLY A 400 -21.47 5.59 -0.41
C GLY A 400 -20.61 5.08 -1.57
N ALA A 401 -19.38 4.62 -1.28
CA ALA A 401 -18.51 4.00 -2.27
C ALA A 401 -19.12 2.74 -2.88
N ALA A 402 -19.74 1.88 -2.07
CA ALA A 402 -20.45 0.69 -2.54
C ALA A 402 -21.58 1.05 -3.54
N LEU A 403 -22.35 2.10 -3.25
CA LEU A 403 -23.40 2.60 -4.16
C LEU A 403 -22.82 3.16 -5.46
N VAL A 404 -21.70 3.88 -5.40
CA VAL A 404 -21.00 4.39 -6.60
C VAL A 404 -20.53 3.22 -7.47
N TYR A 405 -19.92 2.19 -6.91
CA TYR A 405 -19.47 1.03 -7.67
C TYR A 405 -20.63 0.25 -8.26
N GLU A 406 -21.73 0.08 -7.54
CA GLU A 406 -22.93 -0.57 -8.06
C GLU A 406 -23.53 0.23 -9.21
N HIS A 407 -23.56 1.58 -9.11
CA HIS A 407 -23.99 2.44 -10.19
C HIS A 407 -23.09 2.31 -11.43
N LEU A 408 -21.77 2.33 -11.24
CA LEU A 408 -20.81 2.13 -12.33
C LEU A 408 -20.96 0.75 -12.99
N ALA A 409 -21.26 -0.29 -12.22
CA ALA A 409 -21.53 -1.63 -12.74
C ALA A 409 -22.78 -1.68 -13.62
N ARG A 410 -23.85 -0.97 -13.23
CA ARG A 410 -25.11 -0.92 -13.99
C ARG A 410 -25.02 -0.09 -15.26
N THR A 411 -24.18 0.95 -15.26
CA THR A 411 -23.99 1.86 -16.41
C THR A 411 -22.86 1.41 -17.34
N ALA A 412 -22.19 0.31 -17.04
CA ALA A 412 -21.26 -0.31 -17.99
C ALA A 412 -22.05 -0.87 -19.16
N GLU A 413 -21.81 -0.36 -20.38
CA GLU A 413 -22.31 -0.99 -21.59
C GLU A 413 -21.78 -2.43 -21.63
N PRO A 414 -22.62 -3.44 -21.96
CA PRO A 414 -22.13 -4.79 -22.16
C PRO A 414 -21.02 -4.74 -23.22
N VAL A 415 -19.82 -5.15 -22.85
CA VAL A 415 -18.76 -5.40 -23.85
C VAL A 415 -19.34 -6.44 -24.79
N VAL A 416 -19.74 -6.01 -26.00
CA VAL A 416 -20.08 -6.91 -27.08
C VAL A 416 -18.82 -7.70 -27.34
N GLU A 417 -18.75 -8.93 -26.83
CA GLU A 417 -17.74 -9.90 -27.22
C GLU A 417 -17.85 -10.02 -28.74
N ASP A 418 -16.91 -9.41 -29.44
CA ASP A 418 -16.73 -9.63 -30.86
C ASP A 418 -16.42 -11.12 -31.02
N ARG A 419 -17.49 -11.91 -31.26
CA ARG A 419 -17.38 -13.31 -31.58
C ARG A 419 -16.41 -13.38 -32.74
N PRO A 420 -15.29 -14.14 -32.63
CA PRO A 420 -14.44 -14.34 -33.80
C PRO A 420 -15.30 -14.78 -34.95
N ALA A 421 -15.24 -14.01 -36.04
CA ALA A 421 -15.94 -14.34 -37.27
C ALA A 421 -15.71 -15.82 -37.57
N ARG A 422 -16.79 -16.60 -37.65
CA ARG A 422 -16.73 -17.96 -38.14
C ARG A 422 -16.02 -17.90 -39.48
N VAL A 423 -14.80 -18.39 -39.50
CA VAL A 423 -14.15 -18.70 -40.78
C VAL A 423 -14.96 -19.84 -41.37
N ASP A 424 -15.87 -19.49 -42.27
CA ASP A 424 -16.55 -20.46 -43.12
C ASP A 424 -15.46 -21.18 -43.96
N VAL A 425 -15.08 -22.34 -43.49
CA VAL A 425 -14.38 -23.33 -44.33
C VAL A 425 -15.43 -23.89 -45.26
N ALA A 426 -15.76 -23.12 -46.29
CA ALA A 426 -16.50 -23.62 -47.46
C ALA A 426 -15.49 -24.13 -48.49
N SER A 427 -15.45 -25.43 -48.63
CA SER A 427 -15.19 -26.25 -49.83
C SER A 427 -14.24 -25.67 -50.88
N ARG A 428 -13.05 -26.19 -50.98
CA ARG A 428 -12.63 -26.88 -52.24
C ARG A 428 -11.50 -27.83 -51.98
#